data_f611b4e17c919c2285bcbf962b839064
#
_entry.id   f611b4e17c919c2285bcbf962b839064
#
_cell.length_a   1.000
_cell.length_b   1.000
_cell.length_c   1.000
_cell.angle_alpha   90.00
_cell.angle_beta   90.00
_cell.angle_gamma   90.00
#
_symmetry.space_group_name_H-M   'P 1'
#
loop_
_entity.id
_entity.type
_entity.pdbx_description
1 polymer ?
#
loop_
_entity_poly.entity_id
_entity_poly.type
_entity_poly.pdbx_seq_one_letter_code
_entity_poly.pdbx_strand_id
1 'polypeptide(L)'
;MDLGLAGRRALVTGAGKGIGRSTVQALHAAGARVVAVSRTQADLDSLVRECPGVEPVCVDLGNWEATEQALSSVGPVDLLVNNAGVALLQPFLEVTKEACDTSFDVNLRAVIQVSQIMARGLIARGAPGAIVNVSSQASQRAVTNHSVYCSTKGALDMLTKVMALELGPHKIRVNAVNPTVVMTPMGQANWSDPHKAKTMLDRIPLGRFAEVENVVDAILFLLSDRSSMTTGSTVPVDGGFLAT
;
A
#
# COMPACT_ATOMS: atom_id res chain seq x y z
N MET A 1 -6.25 18.77 12.98
CA MET A 1 -7.35 17.83 13.34
C MET A 1 -6.67 16.56 13.83
N ASP A 2 -6.93 16.13 15.05
CA ASP A 2 -6.34 14.92 15.61
C ASP A 2 -6.95 13.68 14.91
N LEU A 3 -6.10 12.79 14.41
CA LEU A 3 -6.49 11.53 13.75
C LEU A 3 -6.54 10.35 14.73
N GLY A 4 -6.17 10.53 16.00
CA GLY A 4 -6.15 9.48 17.02
C GLY A 4 -5.12 8.37 16.73
N LEU A 5 -4.00 8.70 16.08
CA LEU A 5 -2.95 7.75 15.70
C LEU A 5 -1.84 7.65 16.76
N ALA A 6 -1.75 8.62 17.67
CA ALA A 6 -0.73 8.66 18.72
C ALA A 6 -0.79 7.40 19.60
N GLY A 7 0.37 6.78 19.83
CA GLY A 7 0.50 5.55 20.61
C GLY A 7 0.06 4.25 19.91
N ARG A 8 -0.66 4.33 18.77
CA ARG A 8 -1.03 3.16 17.97
C ARG A 8 0.24 2.56 17.34
N ARG A 9 0.26 1.25 17.16
CA ARG A 9 1.37 0.59 16.49
C ARG A 9 0.98 0.22 15.07
N ALA A 10 1.72 0.75 14.09
CA ALA A 10 1.46 0.59 12.66
C ALA A 10 2.58 -0.22 11.99
N LEU A 11 2.22 -1.10 11.06
CA LEU A 11 3.14 -1.78 10.16
C LEU A 11 2.94 -1.27 8.74
N VAL A 12 4.03 -0.86 8.09
CA VAL A 12 4.02 -0.37 6.71
C VAL A 12 4.95 -1.22 5.86
N THR A 13 4.41 -1.85 4.82
CA THR A 13 5.21 -2.60 3.86
C THR A 13 5.69 -1.72 2.70
N GLY A 14 6.83 -2.06 2.09
CA GLY A 14 7.43 -1.23 1.05
C GLY A 14 7.87 0.14 1.57
N ALA A 15 8.30 0.19 2.84
CA ALA A 15 8.59 1.42 3.58
C ALA A 15 9.88 2.13 3.16
N GLY A 16 10.68 1.53 2.28
CA GLY A 16 12.00 2.07 1.94
C GLY A 16 11.96 3.36 1.11
N LYS A 17 10.95 3.53 0.24
CA LYS A 17 10.86 4.64 -0.74
C LYS A 17 9.40 5.05 -1.01
N GLY A 18 9.24 6.20 -1.66
CA GLY A 18 7.96 6.68 -2.19
C GLY A 18 6.85 6.74 -1.14
N ILE A 19 5.64 6.32 -1.51
CA ILE A 19 4.44 6.39 -0.67
C ILE A 19 4.67 5.70 0.69
N GLY A 20 5.28 4.51 0.71
CA GLY A 20 5.52 3.77 1.95
C GLY A 20 6.43 4.53 2.91
N ARG A 21 7.54 5.13 2.42
CA ARG A 21 8.45 5.95 3.24
C ARG A 21 7.75 7.16 3.82
N SER A 22 7.04 7.92 2.99
CA SER A 22 6.32 9.12 3.44
C SER A 22 5.18 8.76 4.40
N THR A 23 4.54 7.59 4.22
CA THR A 23 3.54 7.07 5.19
C THR A 23 4.18 6.80 6.55
N VAL A 24 5.38 6.19 6.60
CA VAL A 24 6.11 5.98 7.87
C VAL A 24 6.42 7.32 8.53
N GLN A 25 6.96 8.27 7.77
CA GLN A 25 7.28 9.62 8.28
C GLN A 25 6.04 10.32 8.86
N ALA A 26 4.91 10.27 8.15
CA ALA A 26 3.66 10.89 8.59
C ALA A 26 3.05 10.19 9.82
N LEU A 27 3.09 8.87 9.89
CA LEU A 27 2.65 8.11 11.07
C LEU A 27 3.54 8.40 12.28
N HIS A 28 4.86 8.44 12.09
CA HIS A 28 5.81 8.80 13.15
C HIS A 28 5.57 10.22 13.66
N ALA A 29 5.38 11.20 12.76
CA ALA A 29 5.05 12.58 13.12
C ALA A 29 3.70 12.70 13.86
N ALA A 30 2.74 11.80 13.56
CA ALA A 30 1.47 11.70 14.28
C ALA A 30 1.59 10.97 15.64
N GLY A 31 2.78 10.58 16.09
CA GLY A 31 3.03 9.92 17.35
C GLY A 31 2.74 8.41 17.36
N ALA A 32 2.56 7.77 16.22
CA ALA A 32 2.45 6.32 16.12
C ALA A 32 3.82 5.64 16.28
N ARG A 33 3.82 4.41 16.82
CA ARG A 33 5.00 3.53 16.77
C ARG A 33 4.96 2.76 15.46
N VAL A 34 6.02 2.82 14.68
CA VAL A 34 5.99 2.28 13.32
C VAL A 34 6.99 1.15 13.12
N VAL A 35 6.51 0.05 12.55
CA VAL A 35 7.32 -1.05 12.01
C VAL A 35 7.43 -0.84 10.50
N ALA A 36 8.64 -0.64 10.00
CA ALA A 36 8.93 -0.38 8.59
C ALA A 36 9.50 -1.63 7.92
N VAL A 37 8.77 -2.21 6.99
CA VAL A 37 9.17 -3.43 6.26
C VAL A 37 9.65 -3.07 4.85
N SER A 38 10.86 -3.47 4.52
CA SER A 38 11.44 -3.30 3.18
C SER A 38 12.45 -4.39 2.88
N ARG A 39 12.72 -4.67 1.60
CA ARG A 39 13.76 -5.61 1.18
C ARG A 39 15.18 -5.03 1.13
N THR A 40 15.32 -3.71 1.30
CA THR A 40 16.60 -3.00 1.18
C THR A 40 17.02 -2.44 2.53
N GLN A 41 18.02 -3.03 3.16
CA GLN A 41 18.52 -2.62 4.48
C GLN A 41 18.96 -1.14 4.49
N ALA A 42 19.70 -0.70 3.48
CA ALA A 42 20.19 0.68 3.41
C ALA A 42 19.06 1.73 3.39
N ASP A 43 17.90 1.41 2.75
CA ASP A 43 16.74 2.29 2.77
C ASP A 43 16.12 2.36 4.18
N LEU A 44 16.08 1.23 4.90
CA LEU A 44 15.61 1.17 6.28
C LEU A 44 16.54 1.92 7.23
N ASP A 45 17.85 1.75 7.10
CA ASP A 45 18.84 2.47 7.93
C ASP A 45 18.73 3.99 7.75
N SER A 46 18.49 4.42 6.50
CA SER A 46 18.22 5.83 6.21
C SER A 46 16.93 6.32 6.87
N LEU A 47 15.86 5.53 6.80
CA LEU A 47 14.56 5.87 7.38
C LEU A 47 14.62 5.95 8.92
N VAL A 48 15.33 5.04 9.57
CA VAL A 48 15.52 5.05 11.04
C VAL A 48 16.31 6.29 11.50
N ARG A 49 17.27 6.77 10.69
CA ARG A 49 17.97 8.04 11.00
C ARG A 49 17.04 9.25 10.90
N GLU A 50 16.09 9.25 9.96
CA GLU A 50 15.11 10.34 9.79
C GLU A 50 13.99 10.29 10.84
N CYS A 51 13.59 9.06 11.22
CA CYS A 51 12.50 8.79 12.15
C CYS A 51 12.99 7.90 13.30
N PRO A 52 13.66 8.47 14.32
CA PRO A 52 14.16 7.69 15.45
C PRO A 52 13.04 6.95 16.17
N GLY A 53 13.25 5.67 16.46
CA GLY A 53 12.25 4.81 17.10
C GLY A 53 11.38 4.00 16.14
N VAL A 54 11.53 4.19 14.82
CA VAL A 54 10.96 3.27 13.82
C VAL A 54 11.69 1.94 13.88
N GLU A 55 10.94 0.85 13.92
CA GLU A 55 11.45 -0.53 13.98
C GLU A 55 11.66 -1.07 12.55
N PRO A 56 12.90 -1.31 12.10
CA PRO A 56 13.15 -1.83 10.76
C PRO A 56 13.00 -3.35 10.70
N VAL A 57 12.37 -3.86 9.64
CA VAL A 57 12.31 -5.29 9.31
C VAL A 57 12.73 -5.48 7.86
N CYS A 58 13.91 -6.06 7.65
CA CYS A 58 14.44 -6.31 6.30
C CYS A 58 14.02 -7.70 5.82
N VAL A 59 13.13 -7.76 4.84
CA VAL A 59 12.64 -9.01 4.25
C VAL A 59 12.10 -8.77 2.83
N ASP A 60 12.28 -9.75 1.94
CA ASP A 60 11.58 -9.80 0.66
C ASP A 60 10.23 -10.49 0.84
N LEU A 61 9.16 -9.71 0.69
CA LEU A 61 7.78 -10.20 0.85
C LEU A 61 7.34 -11.16 -0.29
N GLY A 62 8.11 -11.27 -1.37
CA GLY A 62 7.92 -12.32 -2.38
C GLY A 62 8.27 -13.71 -1.87
N ASN A 63 9.03 -13.82 -0.77
CA ASN A 63 9.37 -15.07 -0.11
C ASN A 63 8.44 -15.30 1.09
N TRP A 64 7.56 -16.29 0.97
CA TRP A 64 6.54 -16.60 1.98
C TRP A 64 7.13 -16.99 3.34
N GLU A 65 8.08 -17.94 3.32
CA GLU A 65 8.69 -18.48 4.55
C GLU A 65 9.51 -17.41 5.27
N ALA A 66 10.30 -16.64 4.53
CA ALA A 66 11.07 -15.52 5.08
C ALA A 66 10.16 -14.44 5.68
N THR A 67 9.03 -14.15 5.02
CA THR A 67 8.03 -13.20 5.53
C THR A 67 7.42 -13.68 6.84
N GLU A 68 7.00 -14.95 6.92
CA GLU A 68 6.46 -15.54 8.14
C GLU A 68 7.47 -15.48 9.28
N GLN A 69 8.70 -15.88 9.03
CA GLN A 69 9.77 -15.83 10.03
C GLN A 69 10.05 -14.40 10.53
N ALA A 70 10.19 -13.45 9.59
CA ALA A 70 10.50 -12.07 9.95
C ALA A 70 9.36 -11.39 10.73
N LEU A 71 8.10 -11.65 10.36
CA LEU A 71 6.96 -11.03 11.00
C LEU A 71 6.50 -11.73 12.28
N SER A 72 6.89 -12.99 12.52
CA SER A 72 6.56 -13.72 13.75
C SER A 72 7.14 -13.07 15.00
N SER A 73 8.26 -12.36 14.87
CA SER A 73 8.92 -11.62 15.97
C SER A 73 8.38 -10.20 16.16
N VAL A 74 7.57 -9.70 15.22
CA VAL A 74 6.93 -8.39 15.32
C VAL A 74 5.80 -8.47 16.35
N GLY A 75 5.91 -7.69 17.41
CA GLY A 75 4.88 -7.64 18.46
C GLY A 75 3.52 -7.14 17.94
N PRO A 76 2.53 -6.98 18.82
CA PRO A 76 1.17 -6.62 18.43
C PRO A 76 1.10 -5.34 17.60
N VAL A 77 0.36 -5.35 16.49
CA VAL A 77 0.15 -4.22 15.57
C VAL A 77 -1.35 -3.89 15.53
N ASP A 78 -1.68 -2.61 15.44
CA ASP A 78 -3.06 -2.11 15.40
C ASP A 78 -3.48 -1.64 14.02
N LEU A 79 -2.52 -1.18 13.21
CA LEU A 79 -2.73 -0.57 11.90
C LEU A 79 -1.78 -1.21 10.87
N LEU A 80 -2.29 -1.50 9.67
CA LEU A 80 -1.49 -2.05 8.57
C LEU A 80 -1.63 -1.21 7.32
N VAL A 81 -0.50 -0.94 6.67
CA VAL A 81 -0.46 -0.40 5.30
C VAL A 81 0.27 -1.40 4.39
N ASN A 82 -0.48 -2.07 3.55
CA ASN A 82 0.05 -2.92 2.48
C ASN A 82 0.39 -2.03 1.28
N ASN A 83 1.63 -1.52 1.26
CA ASN A 83 2.09 -0.64 0.19
C ASN A 83 3.16 -1.29 -0.70
N ALA A 84 3.82 -2.35 -0.27
CA ALA A 84 4.79 -3.04 -1.12
C ALA A 84 4.17 -3.44 -2.47
N GLY A 85 4.86 -3.13 -3.55
CA GLY A 85 4.39 -3.45 -4.89
C GLY A 85 5.47 -3.25 -5.95
N VAL A 86 5.30 -3.94 -7.06
CA VAL A 86 6.15 -3.83 -8.25
C VAL A 86 5.28 -3.62 -9.49
N ALA A 87 5.84 -2.93 -10.50
CA ALA A 87 5.21 -2.73 -11.81
C ALA A 87 6.21 -3.18 -12.89
N LEU A 88 6.14 -4.45 -13.28
CA LEU A 88 6.91 -5.04 -14.36
C LEU A 88 6.07 -4.94 -15.63
N LEU A 89 6.38 -3.94 -16.46
CA LEU A 89 5.56 -3.55 -17.60
C LEU A 89 6.06 -4.21 -18.88
N GLN A 90 5.17 -4.97 -19.55
CA GLN A 90 5.47 -5.67 -20.79
C GLN A 90 4.25 -5.63 -21.72
N PRO A 91 4.44 -5.57 -23.05
CA PRO A 91 3.35 -5.82 -24.00
C PRO A 91 2.68 -7.17 -23.69
N PHE A 92 1.36 -7.24 -23.89
CA PHE A 92 0.60 -8.44 -23.48
C PHE A 92 1.16 -9.76 -24.04
N LEU A 93 1.57 -9.76 -25.32
CA LEU A 93 2.11 -10.96 -25.97
C LEU A 93 3.56 -11.30 -25.56
N GLU A 94 4.22 -10.42 -24.81
CA GLU A 94 5.61 -10.58 -24.36
C GLU A 94 5.71 -10.78 -22.84
N VAL A 95 4.57 -10.90 -22.17
CA VAL A 95 4.55 -11.14 -20.71
C VAL A 95 5.25 -12.45 -20.40
N THR A 96 6.28 -12.37 -19.57
CA THR A 96 7.03 -13.54 -19.13
C THR A 96 6.42 -14.15 -17.87
N LYS A 97 6.66 -15.45 -17.67
CA LYS A 97 6.25 -16.16 -16.44
C LYS A 97 6.84 -15.49 -15.19
N GLU A 98 8.10 -15.11 -15.24
CA GLU A 98 8.83 -14.49 -14.14
C GLU A 98 8.22 -13.14 -13.74
N ALA A 99 7.85 -12.31 -14.73
CA ALA A 99 7.18 -11.03 -14.46
C ALA A 99 5.79 -11.23 -13.85
N CYS A 100 5.06 -12.24 -14.33
CA CYS A 100 3.76 -12.62 -13.80
C CYS A 100 3.89 -13.10 -12.34
N ASP A 101 4.72 -14.11 -12.09
CA ASP A 101 4.91 -14.70 -10.76
C ASP A 101 5.36 -13.62 -9.76
N THR A 102 6.41 -12.86 -10.08
CA THR A 102 6.91 -11.78 -9.20
C THR A 102 5.84 -10.76 -8.87
N SER A 103 5.04 -10.36 -9.87
CA SER A 103 3.99 -9.35 -9.65
C SER A 103 2.88 -9.89 -8.75
N PHE A 104 2.43 -11.14 -8.95
CA PHE A 104 1.42 -11.74 -8.09
C PHE A 104 1.95 -12.03 -6.69
N ASP A 105 3.19 -12.46 -6.57
CA ASP A 105 3.82 -12.74 -5.29
C ASP A 105 3.90 -11.49 -4.40
N VAL A 106 4.35 -10.38 -4.96
CA VAL A 106 4.55 -9.15 -4.19
C VAL A 106 3.25 -8.35 -4.05
N ASN A 107 2.48 -8.18 -5.15
CA ASN A 107 1.33 -7.26 -5.13
C ASN A 107 0.06 -7.87 -4.53
N LEU A 108 -0.03 -9.20 -4.43
CA LEU A 108 -1.24 -9.88 -3.96
C LEU A 108 -0.97 -10.92 -2.87
N ARG A 109 -0.12 -11.93 -3.13
CA ARG A 109 0.13 -13.02 -2.18
C ARG A 109 0.73 -12.50 -0.88
N ALA A 110 1.70 -11.59 -0.95
CA ALA A 110 2.29 -10.95 0.22
C ALA A 110 1.24 -10.16 1.03
N VAL A 111 0.31 -9.46 0.36
CA VAL A 111 -0.78 -8.73 1.03
C VAL A 111 -1.67 -9.69 1.82
N ILE A 112 -2.03 -10.83 1.24
CA ILE A 112 -2.81 -11.86 1.92
C ILE A 112 -2.06 -12.32 3.18
N GLN A 113 -0.80 -12.71 3.04
CA GLN A 113 -0.01 -13.27 4.14
C GLN A 113 0.19 -12.27 5.28
N VAL A 114 0.65 -11.05 4.98
CA VAL A 114 0.89 -10.01 6.00
C VAL A 114 -0.41 -9.65 6.71
N SER A 115 -1.52 -9.55 5.97
CA SER A 115 -2.83 -9.25 6.55
C SER A 115 -3.34 -10.38 7.44
N GLN A 116 -3.10 -11.64 7.08
CA GLN A 116 -3.46 -12.79 7.91
C GLN A 116 -2.69 -12.79 9.24
N ILE A 117 -1.39 -12.56 9.20
CA ILE A 117 -0.54 -12.50 10.41
C ILE A 117 -1.07 -11.42 11.34
N MET A 118 -1.34 -10.22 10.81
CA MET A 118 -1.82 -9.10 11.59
C MET A 118 -3.24 -9.31 12.12
N ALA A 119 -4.17 -9.76 11.27
CA ALA A 119 -5.56 -9.97 11.66
C ALA A 119 -5.69 -11.03 12.76
N ARG A 120 -4.93 -12.14 12.67
CA ARG A 120 -4.87 -13.16 13.74
C ARG A 120 -4.44 -12.54 15.07
N GLY A 121 -3.43 -11.67 15.06
CA GLY A 121 -2.98 -10.97 16.27
C GLY A 121 -4.02 -10.02 16.86
N LEU A 122 -4.77 -9.30 16.03
CA LEU A 122 -5.87 -8.43 16.46
C LEU A 122 -7.03 -9.24 17.05
N ILE A 123 -7.46 -10.30 16.37
CA ILE A 123 -8.55 -11.18 16.80
C ILE A 123 -8.21 -11.85 18.12
N ALA A 124 -6.99 -12.39 18.27
CA ALA A 124 -6.55 -13.04 19.51
C ALA A 124 -6.56 -12.10 20.73
N ARG A 125 -6.37 -10.79 20.50
CA ARG A 125 -6.42 -9.75 21.56
C ARG A 125 -7.83 -9.16 21.74
N GLY A 126 -8.79 -9.48 20.90
CA GLY A 126 -10.09 -8.81 20.84
C GLY A 126 -9.99 -7.31 20.52
N ALA A 127 -8.89 -6.88 19.85
CA ALA A 127 -8.59 -5.47 19.59
C ALA A 127 -9.14 -5.04 18.22
N PRO A 128 -9.67 -3.80 18.10
CA PRO A 128 -10.03 -3.23 16.81
C PRO A 128 -8.77 -2.88 16.02
N GLY A 129 -8.91 -2.82 14.68
CA GLY A 129 -7.81 -2.46 13.79
C GLY A 129 -8.25 -1.83 12.49
N ALA A 130 -7.27 -1.36 11.72
CA ALA A 130 -7.50 -0.87 10.36
C ALA A 130 -6.38 -1.32 9.41
N ILE A 131 -6.77 -1.74 8.22
CA ILE A 131 -5.88 -2.16 7.14
C ILE A 131 -6.16 -1.26 5.93
N VAL A 132 -5.11 -0.70 5.35
CA VAL A 132 -5.17 0.05 4.09
C VAL A 132 -4.28 -0.62 3.06
N ASN A 133 -4.88 -1.01 1.95
CA ASN A 133 -4.19 -1.58 0.80
C ASN A 133 -3.91 -0.47 -0.23
N VAL A 134 -2.65 -0.31 -0.65
CA VAL A 134 -2.30 0.61 -1.73
C VAL A 134 -2.50 -0.09 -3.06
N SER A 135 -3.67 0.13 -3.65
CA SER A 135 -4.06 -0.36 -4.97
C SER A 135 -3.62 0.61 -6.08
N SER A 136 -4.43 0.83 -7.07
CA SER A 136 -4.17 1.75 -8.19
C SER A 136 -5.47 2.03 -8.94
N GLN A 137 -5.58 3.19 -9.61
CA GLN A 137 -6.60 3.40 -10.62
C GLN A 137 -6.59 2.31 -11.72
N ALA A 138 -5.43 1.71 -11.97
CA ALA A 138 -5.24 0.62 -12.93
C ALA A 138 -5.98 -0.67 -12.56
N SER A 139 -6.55 -0.77 -11.37
CA SER A 139 -7.47 -1.85 -10.97
C SER A 139 -8.83 -1.75 -11.67
N GLN A 140 -9.23 -0.54 -12.07
CA GLN A 140 -10.54 -0.23 -12.63
C GLN A 140 -10.48 0.23 -14.10
N ARG A 141 -9.29 0.60 -14.58
CA ARG A 141 -9.10 1.08 -15.95
C ARG A 141 -7.82 0.52 -16.57
N ALA A 142 -7.96 -0.07 -17.75
CA ALA A 142 -6.84 -0.65 -18.45
C ALA A 142 -5.80 0.40 -18.88
N VAL A 143 -4.54 0.03 -18.76
CA VAL A 143 -3.38 0.82 -19.20
C VAL A 143 -2.50 -0.07 -20.08
N THR A 144 -2.05 0.46 -21.22
CA THR A 144 -1.20 -0.28 -22.16
C THR A 144 0.06 -0.81 -21.46
N ASN A 145 0.46 -2.03 -21.77
CA ASN A 145 1.59 -2.75 -21.20
C ASN A 145 1.48 -3.09 -19.70
N HIS A 146 0.30 -2.90 -19.09
CA HIS A 146 0.09 -3.12 -17.65
C HIS A 146 -0.77 -4.36 -17.36
N SER A 147 -0.87 -5.33 -18.26
CA SER A 147 -1.80 -6.46 -18.12
C SER A 147 -1.68 -7.18 -16.78
N VAL A 148 -0.48 -7.57 -16.39
CA VAL A 148 -0.23 -8.25 -15.11
C VAL A 148 -0.46 -7.30 -13.93
N TYR A 149 0.06 -6.08 -14.01
CA TYR A 149 -0.11 -5.08 -12.95
C TYR A 149 -1.59 -4.76 -12.69
N CYS A 150 -2.37 -4.45 -13.75
CA CYS A 150 -3.81 -4.23 -13.66
C CYS A 150 -4.53 -5.42 -13.02
N SER A 151 -4.17 -6.64 -13.43
CA SER A 151 -4.75 -7.87 -12.89
C SER A 151 -4.49 -8.02 -11.39
N THR A 152 -3.25 -7.76 -10.92
CA THR A 152 -2.93 -7.82 -9.48
C THR A 152 -3.69 -6.76 -8.69
N LYS A 153 -3.84 -5.54 -9.24
CA LYS A 153 -4.54 -4.45 -8.54
C LYS A 153 -6.05 -4.63 -8.56
N GLY A 154 -6.62 -5.19 -9.65
CA GLY A 154 -8.04 -5.59 -9.68
C GLY A 154 -8.35 -6.69 -8.66
N ALA A 155 -7.47 -7.69 -8.56
CA ALA A 155 -7.57 -8.73 -7.53
C ALA A 155 -7.44 -8.14 -6.11
N LEU A 156 -6.57 -7.15 -5.90
CA LEU A 156 -6.39 -6.49 -4.61
C LEU A 156 -7.64 -5.69 -4.19
N ASP A 157 -8.33 -5.03 -5.13
CA ASP A 157 -9.58 -4.34 -4.84
C ASP A 157 -10.68 -5.32 -4.40
N MET A 158 -10.79 -6.48 -5.06
CA MET A 158 -11.72 -7.52 -4.65
C MET A 158 -11.31 -8.15 -3.31
N LEU A 159 -10.03 -8.44 -3.10
CA LEU A 159 -9.51 -8.93 -1.82
C LEU A 159 -9.85 -7.95 -0.68
N THR A 160 -9.74 -6.64 -0.89
CA THR A 160 -10.10 -5.62 0.08
C THR A 160 -11.56 -5.76 0.53
N LYS A 161 -12.48 -6.02 -0.40
CA LYS A 161 -13.91 -6.22 -0.09
C LYS A 161 -14.15 -7.50 0.70
N VAL A 162 -13.51 -8.61 0.31
CA VAL A 162 -13.64 -9.88 1.02
C VAL A 162 -13.07 -9.77 2.44
N MET A 163 -11.89 -9.18 2.60
CA MET A 163 -11.30 -8.94 3.92
C MET A 163 -12.19 -8.05 4.79
N ALA A 164 -12.81 -7.01 4.24
CA ALA A 164 -13.72 -6.14 4.97
C ALA A 164 -14.97 -6.90 5.45
N LEU A 165 -15.52 -7.79 4.62
CA LEU A 165 -16.66 -8.62 4.96
C LEU A 165 -16.34 -9.61 6.09
N GLU A 166 -15.19 -10.31 5.99
CA GLU A 166 -14.83 -11.37 6.93
C GLU A 166 -14.24 -10.82 8.24
N LEU A 167 -13.53 -9.69 8.19
CA LEU A 167 -12.86 -9.10 9.35
C LEU A 167 -13.72 -8.05 10.08
N GLY A 168 -14.78 -7.55 9.45
CA GLY A 168 -15.73 -6.58 10.04
C GLY A 168 -16.32 -7.04 11.39
N PRO A 169 -16.79 -8.27 11.53
CA PRO A 169 -17.27 -8.82 12.82
C PRO A 169 -16.24 -8.75 13.95
N HIS A 170 -14.96 -8.71 13.61
CA HIS A 170 -13.83 -8.56 14.54
C HIS A 170 -13.40 -7.10 14.77
N LYS A 171 -14.22 -6.12 14.30
CA LYS A 171 -13.92 -4.68 14.40
C LYS A 171 -12.63 -4.27 13.68
N ILE A 172 -12.27 -4.95 12.61
CA ILE A 172 -11.15 -4.64 11.75
C ILE A 172 -11.69 -4.08 10.43
N ARG A 173 -11.37 -2.82 10.15
CA ARG A 173 -11.75 -2.17 8.88
C ARG A 173 -10.70 -2.43 7.83
N VAL A 174 -11.10 -2.63 6.58
CA VAL A 174 -10.19 -2.85 5.46
C VAL A 174 -10.63 -1.99 4.28
N ASN A 175 -9.75 -1.12 3.81
CA ASN A 175 -10.02 -0.24 2.66
C ASN A 175 -8.82 -0.23 1.71
N ALA A 176 -9.01 0.27 0.51
CA ALA A 176 -7.94 0.53 -0.44
C ALA A 176 -7.89 2.01 -0.84
N VAL A 177 -6.71 2.52 -1.14
CA VAL A 177 -6.50 3.75 -1.89
C VAL A 177 -6.09 3.39 -3.32
N ASN A 178 -6.64 4.10 -4.30
CA ASN A 178 -6.38 3.85 -5.74
C ASN A 178 -5.74 5.10 -6.38
N PRO A 179 -4.43 5.31 -6.18
CA PRO A 179 -3.74 6.45 -6.76
C PRO A 179 -3.68 6.39 -8.29
N THR A 180 -3.65 7.55 -8.93
CA THR A 180 -3.13 7.74 -10.28
C THR A 180 -1.59 7.69 -10.27
N VAL A 181 -0.96 8.21 -11.31
CA VAL A 181 0.50 8.37 -11.35
C VAL A 181 0.94 9.30 -10.21
N VAL A 182 1.85 8.79 -9.39
CA VAL A 182 2.52 9.55 -8.32
C VAL A 182 4.01 9.57 -8.64
N MET A 183 4.66 10.73 -8.61
CA MET A 183 6.05 10.90 -9.02
C MET A 183 7.06 10.40 -7.98
N THR A 184 6.86 9.17 -7.56
CA THR A 184 7.82 8.34 -6.82
C THR A 184 8.92 7.80 -7.74
N PRO A 185 9.97 7.13 -7.25
CA PRO A 185 10.94 6.46 -8.12
C PRO A 185 10.29 5.51 -9.15
N MET A 186 9.22 4.79 -8.76
CA MET A 186 8.43 3.96 -9.69
C MET A 186 7.70 4.80 -10.73
N GLY A 187 7.09 5.91 -10.32
CA GLY A 187 6.41 6.84 -11.22
C GLY A 187 7.37 7.47 -12.22
N GLN A 188 8.51 7.94 -11.75
CA GLN A 188 9.56 8.51 -12.61
C GLN A 188 10.07 7.51 -13.64
N ALA A 189 10.35 6.25 -13.22
CA ALA A 189 10.82 5.22 -14.14
C ALA A 189 9.84 4.93 -15.28
N ASN A 190 8.54 5.09 -15.05
CA ASN A 190 7.51 4.73 -16.03
C ASN A 190 6.88 5.93 -16.77
N TRP A 191 6.95 7.15 -16.22
CA TRP A 191 6.19 8.31 -16.70
C TRP A 191 7.03 9.59 -16.92
N SER A 192 8.38 9.49 -16.94
CA SER A 192 9.24 10.63 -17.21
C SER A 192 9.26 11.08 -18.69
N ASP A 193 8.82 10.24 -19.62
CA ASP A 193 8.65 10.63 -21.03
C ASP A 193 7.52 11.66 -21.15
N PRO A 194 7.79 12.91 -21.66
CA PRO A 194 6.79 13.97 -21.73
C PRO A 194 5.58 13.63 -22.62
N HIS A 195 5.78 12.88 -23.71
CA HIS A 195 4.68 12.49 -24.60
C HIS A 195 3.75 11.49 -23.95
N LYS A 196 4.33 10.49 -23.29
CA LYS A 196 3.57 9.51 -22.50
C LYS A 196 2.86 10.17 -21.32
N ALA A 197 3.55 11.04 -20.59
CA ALA A 197 3.00 11.81 -19.48
C ALA A 197 1.83 12.69 -19.93
N LYS A 198 1.96 13.40 -21.06
CA LYS A 198 0.89 14.25 -21.61
C LYS A 198 -0.39 13.45 -21.88
N THR A 199 -0.27 12.28 -22.53
CA THR A 199 -1.43 11.43 -22.83
C THR A 199 -2.18 11.02 -21.57
N MET A 200 -1.48 10.85 -20.45
CA MET A 200 -2.08 10.52 -19.16
C MET A 200 -2.68 11.77 -18.49
N LEU A 201 -1.96 12.90 -18.53
CA LEU A 201 -2.38 14.16 -17.94
C LEU A 201 -3.66 14.72 -18.61
N ASP A 202 -3.77 14.59 -19.92
CA ASP A 202 -4.96 15.03 -20.68
C ASP A 202 -6.26 14.31 -20.24
N ARG A 203 -6.14 13.21 -19.51
CA ARG A 203 -7.26 12.42 -18.95
C ARG A 203 -7.48 12.65 -17.47
N ILE A 204 -6.66 13.46 -16.81
CA ILE A 204 -6.83 13.80 -15.39
C ILE A 204 -7.50 15.18 -15.31
N PRO A 205 -8.78 15.28 -14.88
CA PRO A 205 -9.49 16.56 -14.80
C PRO A 205 -8.76 17.64 -13.99
N LEU A 206 -8.05 17.28 -12.91
CA LEU A 206 -7.24 18.22 -12.14
C LEU A 206 -5.91 18.63 -12.81
N GLY A 207 -5.59 18.09 -13.99
CA GLY A 207 -4.48 18.50 -14.86
C GLY A 207 -3.08 18.26 -14.32
N ARG A 208 -2.92 17.45 -13.28
CA ARG A 208 -1.63 17.12 -12.67
C ARG A 208 -1.58 15.71 -12.13
N PHE A 209 -0.39 15.15 -12.00
CA PHE A 209 -0.16 13.91 -11.25
C PHE A 209 -0.36 14.16 -9.74
N ALA A 210 -0.64 13.09 -9.02
CA ALA A 210 -0.75 13.17 -7.56
C ALA A 210 0.64 13.32 -6.94
N GLU A 211 0.71 14.15 -5.91
CA GLU A 211 1.84 14.19 -5.00
C GLU A 211 1.74 13.04 -3.99
N VAL A 212 2.87 12.64 -3.42
CA VAL A 212 2.92 11.56 -2.44
C VAL A 212 2.00 11.86 -1.25
N GLU A 213 1.97 13.10 -0.80
CA GLU A 213 1.18 13.60 0.32
C GLU A 213 -0.31 13.40 0.10
N ASN A 214 -0.81 13.57 -1.14
CA ASN A 214 -2.22 13.34 -1.45
C ASN A 214 -2.65 11.88 -1.15
N VAL A 215 -1.75 10.94 -1.37
CA VAL A 215 -2.02 9.52 -1.09
C VAL A 215 -1.86 9.23 0.40
N VAL A 216 -0.84 9.80 1.03
CA VAL A 216 -0.57 9.63 2.47
C VAL A 216 -1.73 10.16 3.31
N ASP A 217 -2.28 11.33 2.98
CA ASP A 217 -3.43 11.91 3.68
C ASP A 217 -4.65 10.97 3.64
N ALA A 218 -4.93 10.37 2.49
CA ALA A 218 -6.00 9.38 2.35
C ALA A 218 -5.73 8.12 3.17
N ILE A 219 -4.48 7.63 3.19
CA ILE A 219 -4.08 6.49 4.00
C ILE A 219 -4.29 6.79 5.50
N LEU A 220 -3.79 7.92 5.99
CA LEU A 220 -3.93 8.31 7.40
C LEU A 220 -5.40 8.46 7.80
N PHE A 221 -6.23 9.07 6.95
CA PHE A 221 -7.67 9.16 7.19
C PHE A 221 -8.30 7.76 7.32
N LEU A 222 -7.99 6.84 6.41
CA LEU A 222 -8.56 5.48 6.43
C LEU A 222 -8.05 4.62 7.59
N LEU A 223 -6.84 4.88 8.11
CA LEU A 223 -6.33 4.25 9.32
C LEU A 223 -6.97 4.80 10.59
N SER A 224 -7.40 6.06 10.57
CA SER A 224 -7.92 6.78 11.73
C SER A 224 -9.36 6.38 12.10
N ASP A 225 -9.77 6.70 13.33
CA ASP A 225 -11.14 6.49 13.80
C ASP A 225 -12.14 7.46 13.12
N ARG A 226 -11.65 8.47 12.37
CA ARG A 226 -12.49 9.37 11.57
C ARG A 226 -13.18 8.64 10.41
N SER A 227 -12.65 7.50 9.99
CA SER A 227 -13.25 6.62 8.98
C SER A 227 -13.94 5.39 9.60
N SER A 228 -14.45 5.50 10.83
CA SER A 228 -15.01 4.37 11.60
C SER A 228 -16.17 3.63 10.92
N MET A 229 -16.88 4.26 10.01
CA MET A 229 -17.96 3.65 9.19
C MET A 229 -17.54 3.34 7.75
N THR A 230 -16.22 3.41 7.45
CA THR A 230 -15.69 3.13 6.12
C THR A 230 -14.92 1.82 6.14
N THR A 231 -15.45 0.80 5.45
CA THR A 231 -14.80 -0.50 5.22
C THR A 231 -15.23 -1.09 3.88
N GLY A 232 -14.38 -1.87 3.22
CA GLY A 232 -14.65 -2.46 1.91
C GLY A 232 -14.60 -1.46 0.75
N SER A 233 -14.15 -0.23 1.00
CA SER A 233 -14.12 0.84 -0.02
C SER A 233 -12.79 0.88 -0.74
N THR A 234 -12.85 1.25 -2.03
CA THR A 234 -11.69 1.62 -2.85
C THR A 234 -11.79 3.12 -3.12
N VAL A 235 -10.87 3.89 -2.57
CA VAL A 235 -10.90 5.36 -2.60
C VAL A 235 -9.94 5.87 -3.68
N PRO A 236 -10.45 6.41 -4.80
CA PRO A 236 -9.62 7.00 -5.84
C PRO A 236 -8.87 8.23 -5.31
N VAL A 237 -7.56 8.30 -5.62
CA VAL A 237 -6.71 9.48 -5.40
C VAL A 237 -6.08 9.79 -6.76
N ASP A 238 -6.92 10.17 -7.72
CA ASP A 238 -6.61 10.12 -9.13
C ASP A 238 -6.88 11.41 -9.92
N GLY A 239 -7.26 12.47 -9.23
CA GLY A 239 -7.58 13.75 -9.85
C GLY A 239 -8.78 13.70 -10.80
N GLY A 240 -9.65 12.68 -10.67
CA GLY A 240 -10.82 12.47 -11.49
C GLY A 240 -10.60 11.58 -12.72
N PHE A 241 -9.45 10.92 -12.84
CA PHE A 241 -9.14 10.07 -14.00
C PHE A 241 -10.19 8.97 -14.25
N LEU A 242 -10.74 8.36 -13.21
CA LEU A 242 -11.75 7.32 -13.36
C LEU A 242 -13.15 7.86 -13.67
N ALA A 243 -13.35 9.17 -13.59
CA ALA A 243 -14.62 9.82 -13.93
C ALA A 243 -14.74 10.17 -15.43
N THR A 244 -13.66 9.95 -16.24
CA THR A 244 -13.58 10.30 -17.66
C THR A 244 -13.46 9.08 -18.56
#